data_f6c821a0cdeaffc96f683e9486f150df
#
_entry.id   f6c821a0cdeaffc96f683e9486f150df
#
_cell.length_a   1.000
_cell.length_b   1.000
_cell.length_c   1.000
_cell.angle_alpha   90.00
_cell.angle_beta   90.00
_cell.angle_gamma   90.00
#
_symmetry.space_group_name_H-M   'P 1'
#
loop_
_entity.id
_entity.type
_entity.pdbx_description
1 polymer ?
#
loop_
_entity_poly.entity_id
_entity_poly.type
_entity_poly.pdbx_seq_one_letter_code
_entity_poly.pdbx_strand_id
1 'polypeptide(L)'
;IAAMVLSAAKRSGDYQQFAGPQGEVRPGHTDLVKHYKSQGFVDVRGGGRSSFRSTIADVIGGSIARLYLAEHFGTAIFSSICQVGSLEASVSLAGRIEEELAAADGKRVSPEACAALEAALEAELETGDILRTVDRDFAAQAAELITATRKEQDSLGSALEVVAVNVPALIGEPLYQSLKLRLMGSLGGLHAVQACEIGAGRAVSARRGSQNNDPIRKDGYQRNSHGGLLGGMTTGMPLVCRVSFKPTSSIALPQDSVRKDLEEIEYRLQKGRHDPCLGVRAGVTLESRLAIELMNAVLMHQARRVDTDNFELF
;
A
#
# COMPACT_ATOMS: atom_id res chain seq x y z
N ILE A 1 -10.20 -0.02 23.92
CA ILE A 1 -10.94 -0.53 22.75
C ILE A 1 -10.42 -1.93 22.46
N ALA A 2 -11.32 -2.90 22.27
CA ALA A 2 -10.98 -4.25 21.83
C ALA A 2 -11.78 -4.56 20.56
N ALA A 3 -11.11 -5.17 19.57
CA ALA A 3 -11.75 -5.60 18.35
C ALA A 3 -11.38 -7.07 18.07
N MET A 4 -12.34 -7.87 17.64
CA MET A 4 -12.16 -9.26 17.31
C MET A 4 -12.84 -9.58 15.98
N VAL A 5 -12.09 -10.22 15.07
CA VAL A 5 -12.61 -10.67 13.78
C VAL A 5 -12.48 -12.18 13.70
N LEU A 6 -13.61 -12.87 13.51
CA LEU A 6 -13.67 -14.31 13.37
C LEU A 6 -13.56 -14.69 11.89
N SER A 7 -12.64 -15.62 11.56
CA SER A 7 -12.50 -16.12 10.20
C SER A 7 -13.56 -17.19 9.91
N ALA A 8 -14.53 -16.87 9.07
CA ALA A 8 -15.60 -17.78 8.66
C ALA A 8 -15.18 -18.79 7.54
N ALA A 9 -14.12 -18.49 6.78
CA ALA A 9 -13.71 -19.24 5.59
C ALA A 9 -12.45 -20.10 5.82
N LYS A 10 -12.41 -20.86 6.91
CA LYS A 10 -11.26 -21.71 7.26
C LYS A 10 -11.32 -23.04 6.51
N ARG A 11 -10.33 -23.33 5.67
CA ARG A 11 -10.16 -24.63 4.98
C ARG A 11 -8.76 -25.18 5.28
N SER A 12 -8.59 -25.75 6.47
CA SER A 12 -7.28 -26.27 6.92
C SER A 12 -6.75 -27.41 6.04
N GLY A 13 -7.62 -28.17 5.38
CA GLY A 13 -7.25 -29.23 4.45
C GLY A 13 -6.49 -28.77 3.20
N ASP A 14 -6.65 -27.50 2.78
CA ASP A 14 -5.96 -26.95 1.61
C ASP A 14 -4.46 -26.77 1.84
N TYR A 15 -3.99 -26.89 3.08
CA TYR A 15 -2.58 -26.69 3.46
C TYR A 15 -1.82 -27.98 3.76
N GLN A 16 -2.43 -29.14 3.56
CA GLN A 16 -1.79 -30.44 3.82
C GLN A 16 -0.57 -30.67 2.94
N GLN A 17 -0.58 -30.18 1.70
CA GLN A 17 0.55 -30.21 0.77
C GLN A 17 1.83 -29.61 1.36
N PHE A 18 1.70 -28.64 2.26
CA PHE A 18 2.81 -27.91 2.88
C PHE A 18 3.17 -28.41 4.27
N ALA A 19 2.47 -29.44 4.76
CA ALA A 19 2.62 -29.92 6.14
C ALA A 19 3.77 -30.91 6.30
N GLY A 20 4.32 -30.97 7.51
CA GLY A 20 5.35 -31.93 7.87
C GLY A 20 6.74 -31.65 7.29
N PRO A 21 7.70 -32.55 7.59
CA PRO A 21 9.10 -32.40 7.12
C PRO A 21 9.26 -32.61 5.62
N GLN A 22 8.38 -33.38 4.99
CA GLN A 22 8.36 -33.60 3.52
C GLN A 22 7.33 -32.71 2.81
N GLY A 23 6.78 -31.70 3.49
CA GLY A 23 5.87 -30.73 2.86
C GLY A 23 6.54 -29.99 1.72
N GLU A 24 5.79 -29.75 0.66
CA GLU A 24 6.30 -29.04 -0.52
C GLU A 24 6.52 -27.55 -0.23
N VAL A 25 7.48 -26.95 -0.91
CA VAL A 25 7.85 -25.53 -0.79
C VAL A 25 7.33 -24.78 -1.99
N ARG A 26 6.61 -23.69 -1.75
CA ARG A 26 6.17 -22.79 -2.82
C ARG A 26 7.33 -21.91 -3.27
N PRO A 27 7.69 -21.86 -4.55
CA PRO A 27 8.67 -20.92 -5.07
C PRO A 27 8.28 -19.46 -4.72
N GLY A 28 9.25 -18.66 -4.32
CA GLY A 28 9.02 -17.26 -3.95
C GLY A 28 8.20 -17.03 -2.66
N HIS A 29 7.90 -18.08 -1.89
CA HIS A 29 7.22 -18.01 -0.59
C HIS A 29 8.19 -18.28 0.58
N THR A 30 7.79 -17.93 1.79
CA THR A 30 8.64 -18.07 2.99
C THR A 30 8.67 -19.50 3.57
N ASP A 31 8.10 -20.48 2.91
CA ASP A 31 7.87 -21.84 3.45
C ASP A 31 9.16 -22.49 3.97
N LEU A 32 10.22 -22.51 3.15
CA LEU A 32 11.49 -23.12 3.48
C LEU A 32 12.23 -22.36 4.57
N VAL A 33 12.38 -21.04 4.40
CA VAL A 33 13.08 -20.16 5.36
C VAL A 33 12.43 -20.24 6.74
N LYS A 34 11.10 -20.23 6.78
CA LYS A 34 10.34 -20.32 8.02
C LYS A 34 10.49 -21.69 8.69
N HIS A 35 10.50 -22.78 7.89
CA HIS A 35 10.71 -24.13 8.39
C HIS A 35 12.06 -24.25 9.10
N TYR A 36 13.14 -23.86 8.45
CA TYR A 36 14.49 -23.94 9.04
C TYR A 36 14.66 -23.00 10.23
N LYS A 37 14.19 -21.76 10.11
CA LYS A 37 14.30 -20.78 11.21
C LYS A 37 13.59 -21.25 12.49
N SER A 38 12.48 -21.96 12.38
CA SER A 38 11.70 -22.45 13.50
C SER A 38 11.92 -23.93 13.80
N GLN A 39 12.95 -24.55 13.22
CA GLN A 39 13.27 -25.97 13.43
C GLN A 39 12.06 -26.91 13.20
N GLY A 40 11.25 -26.58 12.20
CA GLY A 40 10.07 -27.36 11.85
C GLY A 40 8.79 -27.00 12.61
N PHE A 41 8.86 -26.22 13.68
CA PHE A 41 7.72 -25.78 14.48
C PHE A 41 6.94 -24.66 13.77
N VAL A 42 6.22 -24.99 12.70
CA VAL A 42 5.46 -24.05 11.88
C VAL A 42 4.01 -24.47 11.78
N ASP A 43 3.09 -23.59 12.14
CA ASP A 43 1.69 -23.74 11.77
C ASP A 43 1.53 -23.33 10.29
N VAL A 44 1.29 -24.32 9.41
CA VAL A 44 1.13 -24.10 7.97
C VAL A 44 -0.29 -23.64 7.60
N ARG A 45 -1.24 -23.70 8.54
CA ARG A 45 -2.65 -23.37 8.27
C ARG A 45 -2.84 -21.90 7.95
N GLY A 46 -3.40 -21.58 6.79
CA GLY A 46 -3.74 -20.23 6.38
C GLY A 46 -2.55 -19.29 6.13
N GLY A 47 -1.32 -19.84 6.00
CA GLY A 47 -0.10 -19.06 5.82
C GLY A 47 0.37 -18.34 7.08
N GLY A 48 -0.38 -18.37 8.18
CA GLY A 48 -0.03 -17.79 9.48
C GLY A 48 0.32 -16.30 9.37
N ARG A 49 1.28 -15.85 10.22
CA ARG A 49 1.76 -14.46 10.27
C ARG A 49 2.47 -13.98 9.00
N SER A 50 2.85 -14.88 8.11
CA SER A 50 3.50 -14.55 6.84
C SER A 50 2.52 -14.42 5.68
N SER A 51 1.22 -14.49 5.96
CA SER A 51 0.17 -14.26 4.99
C SER A 51 -0.32 -12.82 5.04
N PHE A 52 -0.75 -12.28 3.91
CA PHE A 52 -1.38 -10.96 3.82
C PHE A 52 -2.62 -10.82 4.73
N ARG A 53 -3.24 -11.91 5.16
CA ARG A 53 -4.33 -11.90 6.17
C ARG A 53 -3.95 -11.27 7.50
N SER A 54 -2.67 -11.27 7.87
CA SER A 54 -2.23 -10.66 9.12
C SER A 54 -2.47 -9.16 9.16
N THR A 55 -2.66 -8.52 7.99
CA THR A 55 -2.91 -7.09 7.84
C THR A 55 -4.29 -6.63 8.35
N ILE A 56 -5.17 -7.55 8.74
CA ILE A 56 -6.46 -7.19 9.34
C ILE A 56 -6.30 -6.32 10.59
N ALA A 57 -5.22 -6.54 11.37
CA ALA A 57 -4.90 -5.72 12.52
C ALA A 57 -4.51 -4.28 12.11
N ASP A 58 -3.79 -4.15 10.99
CA ASP A 58 -3.45 -2.84 10.42
C ASP A 58 -4.71 -2.08 10.01
N VAL A 59 -5.68 -2.77 9.39
CA VAL A 59 -6.95 -2.17 8.97
C VAL A 59 -7.77 -1.70 10.17
N ILE A 60 -7.85 -2.50 11.24
CA ILE A 60 -8.56 -2.11 12.47
C ILE A 60 -7.92 -0.87 13.09
N GLY A 61 -6.60 -0.88 13.32
CA GLY A 61 -5.88 0.26 13.88
C GLY A 61 -5.93 1.49 12.98
N GLY A 62 -5.75 1.27 11.68
CA GLY A 62 -5.80 2.32 10.67
C GLY A 62 -7.16 2.98 10.53
N SER A 63 -8.25 2.25 10.71
CA SER A 63 -9.60 2.83 10.72
C SER A 63 -9.78 3.83 11.85
N ILE A 64 -9.28 3.52 13.05
CA ILE A 64 -9.31 4.45 14.20
C ILE A 64 -8.46 5.69 13.90
N ALA A 65 -7.25 5.49 13.37
CA ALA A 65 -6.35 6.58 13.00
C ALA A 65 -6.95 7.49 11.91
N ARG A 66 -7.58 6.91 10.88
CA ARG A 66 -8.27 7.67 9.82
C ARG A 66 -9.41 8.53 10.37
N LEU A 67 -10.23 7.99 11.26
CA LEU A 67 -11.31 8.75 11.90
C LEU A 67 -10.77 9.93 12.70
N TYR A 68 -9.74 9.71 13.51
CA TYR A 68 -9.10 10.79 14.27
C TYR A 68 -8.53 11.89 13.36
N LEU A 69 -7.77 11.50 12.35
CA LEU A 69 -7.15 12.43 11.41
C LEU A 69 -8.19 13.22 10.59
N ALA A 70 -9.28 12.57 10.19
CA ALA A 70 -10.38 13.21 9.49
C ALA A 70 -11.11 14.23 10.37
N GLU A 71 -11.43 13.86 11.62
CA GLU A 71 -12.16 14.74 12.56
C GLU A 71 -11.33 15.97 12.96
N HIS A 72 -10.04 15.79 13.26
CA HIS A 72 -9.21 16.88 13.80
C HIS A 72 -8.54 17.72 12.73
N PHE A 73 -8.21 17.15 11.56
CA PHE A 73 -7.44 17.84 10.51
C PHE A 73 -8.14 17.87 9.15
N GLY A 74 -9.25 17.16 8.98
CA GLY A 74 -9.88 16.97 7.67
C GLY A 74 -9.01 16.14 6.72
N THR A 75 -8.04 15.37 7.26
CA THR A 75 -7.17 14.53 6.46
C THR A 75 -7.96 13.38 5.83
N ALA A 76 -7.86 13.23 4.52
CA ALA A 76 -8.38 12.09 3.79
C ALA A 76 -7.23 11.29 3.14
N ILE A 77 -7.38 9.98 3.05
CA ILE A 77 -6.34 9.08 2.51
C ILE A 77 -6.98 8.19 1.46
N PHE A 78 -6.38 8.16 0.28
CA PHE A 78 -6.84 7.43 -0.88
C PHE A 78 -5.76 6.51 -1.42
N SER A 79 -6.15 5.41 -2.05
CA SER A 79 -5.25 4.57 -2.83
C SER A 79 -5.82 4.30 -4.21
N SER A 80 -4.94 4.25 -5.20
CA SER A 80 -5.27 4.00 -6.60
C SER A 80 -4.26 3.02 -7.20
N ILE A 81 -4.74 1.98 -7.87
CA ILE A 81 -3.88 1.10 -8.64
C ILE A 81 -3.42 1.88 -9.87
N CYS A 82 -2.11 1.99 -10.04
CA CYS A 82 -1.49 2.72 -11.15
C CYS A 82 -0.71 1.83 -12.11
N GLN A 83 -0.53 0.54 -11.77
CA GLN A 83 0.13 -0.44 -12.66
C GLN A 83 -0.35 -1.85 -12.35
N VAL A 84 -0.58 -2.65 -13.40
CA VAL A 84 -0.85 -4.10 -13.34
C VAL A 84 -0.05 -4.78 -14.44
N GLY A 85 0.91 -5.62 -14.05
CA GLY A 85 1.86 -6.21 -15.01
C GLY A 85 2.59 -5.14 -15.80
N SER A 86 2.48 -5.17 -17.12
CA SER A 86 3.06 -4.17 -18.04
C SER A 86 2.14 -2.97 -18.33
N LEU A 87 0.88 -3.02 -17.91
CA LEU A 87 -0.05 -1.90 -18.09
C LEU A 87 0.18 -0.84 -17.03
N GLU A 88 0.31 0.42 -17.46
CA GLU A 88 0.40 1.58 -16.58
C GLU A 88 -0.78 2.51 -16.82
N ALA A 89 -1.30 3.10 -15.73
CA ALA A 89 -2.33 4.12 -15.79
C ALA A 89 -1.78 5.41 -16.39
N SER A 90 -2.55 6.04 -17.26
CA SER A 90 -2.23 7.33 -17.87
C SER A 90 -2.55 8.51 -16.93
N VAL A 91 -3.47 8.29 -16.00
CA VAL A 91 -3.89 9.27 -14.98
C VAL A 91 -3.46 8.78 -13.61
N SER A 92 -2.69 9.60 -12.89
CA SER A 92 -2.25 9.31 -11.52
C SER A 92 -3.20 9.92 -10.48
N LEU A 93 -3.31 9.27 -9.32
CA LEU A 93 -4.06 9.82 -8.19
C LEU A 93 -3.45 11.15 -7.71
N ALA A 94 -2.12 11.22 -7.64
CA ALA A 94 -1.42 12.44 -7.26
C ALA A 94 -1.74 13.60 -8.22
N GLY A 95 -1.75 13.33 -9.54
CA GLY A 95 -2.11 14.33 -10.56
C GLY A 95 -3.55 14.82 -10.41
N ARG A 96 -4.51 13.91 -10.18
CA ARG A 96 -5.91 14.31 -9.92
C ARG A 96 -6.04 15.20 -8.67
N ILE A 97 -5.31 14.88 -7.61
CA ILE A 97 -5.31 15.69 -6.39
C ILE A 97 -4.66 17.06 -6.63
N GLU A 98 -3.60 17.14 -7.44
CA GLU A 98 -3.00 18.42 -7.84
C GLU A 98 -3.98 19.30 -8.65
N GLU A 99 -4.78 18.72 -9.53
CA GLU A 99 -5.85 19.42 -10.24
C GLU A 99 -6.92 19.97 -9.29
N GLU A 100 -7.38 19.17 -8.32
CA GLU A 100 -8.35 19.60 -7.31
C GLU A 100 -7.80 20.73 -6.42
N LEU A 101 -6.52 20.64 -6.02
CA LEU A 101 -5.86 21.71 -5.26
C LEU A 101 -5.73 22.99 -6.08
N ALA A 102 -5.38 22.91 -7.36
CA ALA A 102 -5.28 24.07 -8.24
C ALA A 102 -6.63 24.77 -8.39
N ALA A 103 -7.72 24.00 -8.48
CA ALA A 103 -9.08 24.54 -8.53
C ALA A 103 -9.54 25.20 -7.22
N ALA A 104 -8.92 24.85 -6.09
CA ALA A 104 -9.24 25.32 -4.73
C ALA A 104 -8.25 26.38 -4.19
N ASP A 105 -7.59 27.16 -5.04
CA ASP A 105 -6.54 28.13 -4.67
C ASP A 105 -5.35 27.52 -3.87
N GLY A 106 -5.12 26.21 -4.04
CA GLY A 106 -3.90 25.54 -3.59
C GLY A 106 -3.82 25.17 -2.11
N LYS A 107 -4.83 25.46 -1.29
CA LYS A 107 -4.71 25.30 0.16
C LYS A 107 -5.18 23.97 0.71
N ARG A 108 -6.38 23.55 0.36
CA ARG A 108 -6.99 22.31 0.89
C ARG A 108 -7.92 21.67 -0.14
N VAL A 109 -7.97 20.34 -0.13
CA VAL A 109 -8.99 19.59 -0.87
C VAL A 109 -10.28 19.64 -0.05
N SER A 110 -11.38 20.07 -0.69
CA SER A 110 -12.68 20.19 0.00
C SER A 110 -13.27 18.82 0.36
N PRO A 111 -14.16 18.74 1.34
CA PRO A 111 -14.89 17.50 1.65
C PRO A 111 -15.65 16.94 0.45
N GLU A 112 -16.22 17.82 -0.39
CA GLU A 112 -16.96 17.45 -1.61
C GLU A 112 -16.02 16.84 -2.64
N ALA A 113 -14.82 17.42 -2.85
CA ALA A 113 -13.80 16.87 -3.74
C ALA A 113 -13.27 15.52 -3.22
N CYS A 114 -13.07 15.37 -1.90
CA CYS A 114 -12.72 14.09 -1.30
C CYS A 114 -13.80 13.04 -1.54
N ALA A 115 -15.06 13.37 -1.38
CA ALA A 115 -16.17 12.46 -1.64
C ALA A 115 -16.27 12.08 -3.13
N ALA A 116 -16.03 13.02 -4.04
CA ALA A 116 -16.00 12.76 -5.47
C ALA A 116 -14.85 11.84 -5.89
N LEU A 117 -13.67 12.03 -5.30
CA LEU A 117 -12.52 11.12 -5.52
C LEU A 117 -12.82 9.70 -5.03
N GLU A 118 -13.40 9.54 -3.83
CA GLU A 118 -13.76 8.23 -3.31
C GLU A 118 -14.81 7.54 -4.21
N ALA A 119 -15.85 8.28 -4.63
CA ALA A 119 -16.85 7.75 -5.56
C ALA A 119 -16.25 7.31 -6.90
N ALA A 120 -15.26 8.06 -7.42
CA ALA A 120 -14.54 7.68 -8.64
C ALA A 120 -13.71 6.40 -8.46
N LEU A 121 -13.06 6.25 -7.29
CA LEU A 121 -12.26 5.06 -6.96
C LEU A 121 -13.13 3.82 -6.73
N GLU A 122 -14.36 3.97 -6.26
CA GLU A 122 -15.30 2.88 -6.01
C GLU A 122 -16.26 2.59 -7.16
N ALA A 123 -16.11 3.29 -8.30
CA ALA A 123 -16.98 3.09 -9.44
C ALA A 123 -16.81 1.68 -10.02
N GLU A 124 -17.96 1.00 -10.20
CA GLU A 124 -18.00 -0.34 -10.79
C GLU A 124 -17.62 -0.32 -12.28
N LEU A 125 -16.99 -1.39 -12.73
CA LEU A 125 -16.80 -1.71 -14.14
C LEU A 125 -18.11 -2.25 -14.73
N GLU A 126 -18.20 -2.35 -16.06
CA GLU A 126 -19.34 -2.97 -16.76
C GLU A 126 -19.58 -4.43 -16.31
N THR A 127 -18.54 -5.11 -15.83
CA THR A 127 -18.59 -6.46 -15.27
C THR A 127 -19.17 -6.53 -13.85
N GLY A 128 -19.43 -5.40 -13.21
CA GLY A 128 -19.82 -5.31 -11.79
C GLY A 128 -18.66 -5.44 -10.81
N ASP A 129 -17.41 -5.58 -11.30
CA ASP A 129 -16.21 -5.59 -10.46
C ASP A 129 -15.76 -4.16 -10.15
N ILE A 130 -15.10 -3.97 -9.01
CA ILE A 130 -14.44 -2.70 -8.63
C ILE A 130 -12.93 -2.88 -8.72
N LEU A 131 -12.29 -2.10 -9.57
CA LEU A 131 -10.84 -1.91 -9.55
C LEU A 131 -10.55 -0.47 -9.12
N ARG A 132 -10.05 -0.28 -7.90
CA ARG A 132 -9.79 1.06 -7.33
C ARG A 132 -8.69 1.78 -8.11
N THR A 133 -9.08 2.58 -9.07
CA THR A 133 -8.18 3.46 -9.83
C THR A 133 -8.94 4.68 -10.33
N VAL A 134 -8.24 5.82 -10.44
CA VAL A 134 -8.79 7.05 -11.01
C VAL A 134 -8.83 7.04 -12.55
N ASP A 135 -8.15 6.08 -13.18
CA ASP A 135 -8.09 5.91 -14.64
C ASP A 135 -9.05 4.80 -15.08
N ARG A 136 -10.18 5.18 -15.64
CA ARG A 136 -11.25 4.24 -16.03
C ARG A 136 -10.88 3.37 -17.22
N ASP A 137 -10.12 3.90 -18.18
CA ASP A 137 -9.67 3.15 -19.35
C ASP A 137 -8.65 2.09 -18.96
N PHE A 138 -7.73 2.47 -18.07
CA PHE A 138 -6.80 1.52 -17.46
C PHE A 138 -7.54 0.44 -16.65
N ALA A 139 -8.60 0.81 -15.89
CA ALA A 139 -9.37 -0.15 -15.09
C ALA A 139 -9.92 -1.30 -15.93
N ALA A 140 -10.51 -1.00 -17.07
CA ALA A 140 -11.09 -1.99 -17.99
C ALA A 140 -10.00 -2.93 -18.53
N GLN A 141 -8.91 -2.38 -19.07
CA GLN A 141 -7.77 -3.15 -19.61
C GLN A 141 -7.10 -4.03 -18.54
N ALA A 142 -6.91 -3.49 -17.33
CA ALA A 142 -6.30 -4.22 -16.23
C ALA A 142 -7.19 -5.37 -15.73
N ALA A 143 -8.50 -5.18 -15.68
CA ALA A 143 -9.45 -6.25 -15.34
C ALA A 143 -9.43 -7.40 -16.36
N GLU A 144 -9.37 -7.08 -17.66
CA GLU A 144 -9.21 -8.07 -18.73
C GLU A 144 -7.89 -8.84 -18.58
N LEU A 145 -6.77 -8.14 -18.37
CA LEU A 145 -5.45 -8.75 -18.20
C LEU A 145 -5.42 -9.68 -16.96
N ILE A 146 -5.96 -9.24 -15.83
CA ILE A 146 -6.06 -10.04 -14.61
C ILE A 146 -6.89 -11.31 -14.87
N THR A 147 -7.99 -11.18 -15.60
CA THR A 147 -8.87 -12.30 -15.93
C THR A 147 -8.19 -13.31 -16.87
N ALA A 148 -7.46 -12.83 -17.88
CA ALA A 148 -6.67 -13.67 -18.79
C ALA A 148 -5.58 -14.44 -18.05
N THR A 149 -4.78 -13.73 -17.24
CA THR A 149 -3.69 -14.34 -16.44
C THR A 149 -4.23 -15.38 -15.45
N ARG A 150 -5.41 -15.13 -14.85
CA ARG A 150 -6.06 -16.13 -13.99
C ARG A 150 -6.42 -17.40 -14.74
N LYS A 151 -6.88 -17.30 -16.00
CA LYS A 151 -7.17 -18.47 -16.85
C LYS A 151 -5.89 -19.23 -17.21
N GLU A 152 -4.77 -18.54 -17.34
CA GLU A 152 -3.45 -19.11 -17.55
C GLU A 152 -2.83 -19.70 -16.27
N GLN A 153 -3.53 -19.61 -15.13
CA GLN A 153 -3.10 -20.11 -13.82
C GLN A 153 -1.85 -19.38 -13.25
N ASP A 154 -1.59 -18.18 -13.70
CA ASP A 154 -0.48 -17.32 -13.29
C ASP A 154 -0.93 -16.10 -12.47
N SER A 155 -0.01 -15.21 -12.14
CA SER A 155 -0.25 -14.00 -11.34
C SER A 155 0.54 -12.80 -11.87
N LEU A 156 0.08 -11.60 -11.52
CA LEU A 156 0.63 -10.32 -11.92
C LEU A 156 1.13 -9.51 -10.73
N GLY A 157 2.25 -8.82 -10.93
CA GLY A 157 2.66 -7.72 -10.06
C GLY A 157 1.79 -6.49 -10.28
N SER A 158 1.86 -5.55 -9.34
CA SER A 158 1.09 -4.32 -9.39
C SER A 158 1.77 -3.20 -8.63
N ALA A 159 1.43 -1.94 -8.96
CA ALA A 159 1.80 -0.79 -8.15
C ALA A 159 0.57 0.04 -7.80
N LEU A 160 0.59 0.61 -6.60
CA LEU A 160 -0.45 1.51 -6.09
C LEU A 160 0.17 2.82 -5.67
N GLU A 161 -0.51 3.91 -5.98
CA GLU A 161 -0.31 5.17 -5.28
C GLU A 161 -1.17 5.17 -4.02
N VAL A 162 -0.63 5.69 -2.92
CA VAL A 162 -1.37 6.02 -1.71
C VAL A 162 -1.06 7.47 -1.36
N VAL A 163 -2.11 8.28 -1.27
CA VAL A 163 -1.99 9.72 -1.10
C VAL A 163 -2.85 10.18 0.06
N ALA A 164 -2.24 10.96 0.98
CA ALA A 164 -2.99 11.68 2.01
C ALA A 164 -3.07 13.16 1.65
N VAL A 165 -4.27 13.73 1.71
CA VAL A 165 -4.54 15.15 1.53
C VAL A 165 -4.87 15.81 2.86
N ASN A 166 -4.77 17.14 2.93
CA ASN A 166 -5.01 17.92 4.13
C ASN A 166 -4.18 17.42 5.34
N VAL A 167 -2.94 17.05 5.05
CA VAL A 167 -2.00 16.52 6.06
C VAL A 167 -1.56 17.67 6.97
N PRO A 168 -1.63 17.51 8.31
CA PRO A 168 -1.07 18.50 9.22
C PRO A 168 0.43 18.69 8.94
N ALA A 169 0.87 19.96 8.83
CA ALA A 169 2.27 20.29 8.64
C ALA A 169 3.07 20.10 9.95
N LEU A 170 4.40 20.12 9.84
CA LEU A 170 5.37 20.12 10.95
C LEU A 170 5.40 18.83 11.80
N ILE A 171 4.65 17.80 11.43
CA ILE A 171 4.71 16.50 12.12
C ILE A 171 5.84 15.63 11.57
N GLY A 172 6.43 14.80 12.43
CA GLY A 172 7.63 14.04 12.14
C GLY A 172 8.88 14.74 12.66
N GLU A 173 10.01 14.09 12.51
CA GLU A 173 11.29 14.54 13.06
C GLU A 173 12.41 14.26 12.07
N PRO A 174 13.57 14.90 12.20
CA PRO A 174 14.74 14.52 11.43
C PRO A 174 15.34 13.19 11.89
N LEU A 175 16.22 12.61 11.07
CA LEU A 175 17.01 11.41 11.34
C LEU A 175 16.18 10.18 11.76
N TYR A 176 16.41 9.64 12.94
CA TYR A 176 15.88 8.34 13.39
C TYR A 176 14.38 8.33 13.66
N GLN A 177 13.77 9.48 13.92
CA GLN A 177 12.33 9.63 14.13
C GLN A 177 11.62 10.20 12.89
N SER A 178 12.33 10.24 11.78
CA SER A 178 11.82 10.73 10.51
C SER A 178 10.55 10.02 10.10
N LEU A 179 9.50 10.79 9.80
CA LEU A 179 8.27 10.23 9.24
C LEU A 179 8.54 9.51 7.91
N LYS A 180 9.51 10.01 7.11
CA LYS A 180 9.96 9.32 5.89
C LYS A 180 10.46 7.90 6.18
N LEU A 181 11.31 7.72 7.20
CA LEU A 181 11.82 6.41 7.60
C LEU A 181 10.70 5.47 8.05
N ARG A 182 9.76 6.00 8.86
CA ARG A 182 8.61 5.23 9.35
C ARG A 182 7.70 4.79 8.20
N LEU A 183 7.38 5.69 7.28
CA LEU A 183 6.55 5.38 6.10
C LEU A 183 7.22 4.34 5.19
N MET A 184 8.50 4.52 4.86
CA MET A 184 9.21 3.55 4.04
C MET A 184 9.33 2.20 4.74
N GLY A 185 9.50 2.16 6.06
CA GLY A 185 9.50 0.93 6.84
C GLY A 185 8.12 0.28 6.93
N SER A 186 7.08 1.06 7.19
CA SER A 186 5.71 0.58 7.35
C SER A 186 5.11 0.09 6.03
N LEU A 187 5.22 0.89 4.96
CA LEU A 187 4.69 0.55 3.64
C LEU A 187 5.60 -0.45 2.92
N GLY A 188 6.92 -0.19 2.88
CA GLY A 188 7.90 -1.04 2.22
C GLY A 188 8.10 -2.40 2.90
N GLY A 189 7.88 -2.49 4.21
CA GLY A 189 7.94 -3.73 5.00
C GLY A 189 6.67 -4.58 4.93
N LEU A 190 5.63 -4.14 4.21
CA LEU A 190 4.42 -4.92 4.03
C LEU A 190 4.70 -6.18 3.18
N HIS A 191 4.01 -7.28 3.52
CA HIS A 191 4.15 -8.54 2.77
C HIS A 191 3.93 -8.34 1.27
N ALA A 192 4.78 -8.97 0.46
CA ALA A 192 4.81 -8.91 -1.00
C ALA A 192 5.25 -7.56 -1.59
N VAL A 193 5.51 -6.53 -0.80
CA VAL A 193 6.08 -5.28 -1.30
C VAL A 193 7.56 -5.49 -1.64
N GLN A 194 7.99 -4.94 -2.78
CA GLN A 194 9.38 -4.97 -3.24
C GLN A 194 9.97 -3.56 -3.47
N ALA A 195 9.11 -2.55 -3.63
CA ALA A 195 9.56 -1.16 -3.72
C ALA A 195 8.56 -0.23 -3.03
N CYS A 196 9.09 0.84 -2.41
CA CYS A 196 8.32 1.94 -1.84
C CYS A 196 9.01 3.23 -2.21
N GLU A 197 8.26 4.17 -2.77
CA GLU A 197 8.73 5.48 -3.23
C GLU A 197 7.93 6.59 -2.57
N ILE A 198 8.54 7.77 -2.42
CA ILE A 198 7.89 8.98 -1.89
C ILE A 198 8.06 10.10 -2.91
N GLY A 199 6.99 10.85 -3.15
CA GLY A 199 6.96 11.95 -4.11
C GLY A 199 7.29 11.48 -5.52
N ALA A 200 8.24 12.15 -6.19
CA ALA A 200 8.67 11.80 -7.53
C ALA A 200 9.47 10.48 -7.61
N GLY A 201 9.77 9.85 -6.45
CA GLY A 201 10.35 8.52 -6.37
C GLY A 201 11.62 8.36 -7.21
N ARG A 202 11.73 7.23 -7.90
CA ARG A 202 12.90 6.91 -8.74
C ARG A 202 13.18 7.96 -9.84
N ALA A 203 12.15 8.68 -10.30
CA ALA A 203 12.32 9.67 -11.36
C ALA A 203 13.31 10.79 -11.00
N VAL A 204 13.55 11.05 -9.69
CA VAL A 204 14.52 12.08 -9.25
C VAL A 204 15.94 11.80 -9.73
N SER A 205 16.31 10.54 -9.93
CA SER A 205 17.66 10.16 -10.36
C SER A 205 18.02 10.66 -11.77
N ALA A 206 17.02 10.95 -12.60
CA ALA A 206 17.19 11.49 -13.94
C ALA A 206 17.07 13.03 -13.99
N ARG A 207 16.77 13.70 -12.87
CA ARG A 207 16.51 15.15 -12.82
C ARG A 207 17.74 15.94 -12.37
N ARG A 208 17.85 17.17 -12.87
CA ARG A 208 18.74 18.16 -12.29
C ARG A 208 18.09 18.81 -11.07
N GLY A 209 18.88 19.36 -10.13
CA GLY A 209 18.36 20.03 -8.94
C GLY A 209 17.33 21.12 -9.28
N SER A 210 17.58 21.95 -10.27
CA SER A 210 16.66 23.00 -10.75
C SER A 210 15.32 22.43 -11.28
N GLN A 211 15.30 21.20 -11.74
CA GLN A 211 14.09 20.52 -12.21
C GLN A 211 13.34 19.81 -11.07
N ASN A 212 14.06 19.40 -10.03
CA ASN A 212 13.50 18.63 -8.92
C ASN A 212 13.07 19.50 -7.73
N ASN A 213 13.79 20.61 -7.47
CA ASN A 213 13.46 21.46 -6.33
C ASN A 213 12.07 22.08 -6.48
N ASP A 214 11.32 22.08 -5.38
CA ASP A 214 9.98 22.63 -5.35
C ASP A 214 10.04 24.11 -4.98
N PRO A 215 9.65 25.03 -5.88
CA PRO A 215 9.68 26.47 -5.60
C PRO A 215 8.73 26.84 -4.47
N ILE A 216 9.11 27.83 -3.66
CA ILE A 216 8.32 28.33 -2.55
C ILE A 216 7.93 29.79 -2.84
N ARG A 217 6.68 30.14 -2.54
CA ARG A 217 6.15 31.49 -2.53
C ARG A 217 5.53 31.77 -1.17
N LYS A 218 5.07 32.98 -0.95
CA LYS A 218 4.42 33.40 0.31
C LYS A 218 3.14 32.58 0.65
N ASP A 219 2.54 31.97 -0.34
CA ASP A 219 1.33 31.14 -0.29
C ASP A 219 1.62 29.64 -0.22
N GLY A 220 2.91 29.24 -0.23
CA GLY A 220 3.34 27.86 -0.07
C GLY A 220 4.20 27.31 -1.20
N TYR A 221 4.33 26.00 -1.22
CA TYR A 221 5.05 25.26 -2.27
C TYR A 221 4.25 25.25 -3.56
N GLN A 222 4.95 25.53 -4.68
CA GLN A 222 4.33 25.61 -6.01
C GLN A 222 4.37 24.28 -6.76
N ARG A 223 5.02 23.26 -6.20
CA ARG A 223 5.16 21.91 -6.73
C ARG A 223 5.44 20.95 -5.58
N ASN A 224 5.19 19.67 -5.79
CA ASN A 224 5.30 18.63 -4.76
C ASN A 224 6.17 17.44 -5.17
N SER A 225 7.34 17.68 -5.77
CA SER A 225 8.29 16.63 -6.14
C SER A 225 8.80 15.86 -4.92
N HIS A 226 8.87 16.51 -3.75
CA HIS A 226 9.26 15.90 -2.47
C HIS A 226 8.16 15.04 -1.84
N GLY A 227 6.91 15.05 -2.38
CA GLY A 227 5.81 14.21 -1.89
C GLY A 227 5.35 14.53 -0.48
N GLY A 228 5.31 15.82 -0.10
CA GLY A 228 4.81 16.28 1.20
C GLY A 228 5.80 16.15 2.36
N LEU A 229 7.06 15.73 2.12
CA LEU A 229 8.06 15.49 3.17
C LEU A 229 9.39 16.18 2.87
N LEU A 230 9.86 17.01 3.79
CA LEU A 230 11.22 17.58 3.77
C LEU A 230 11.87 17.39 5.14
N GLY A 231 13.13 16.96 5.16
CA GLY A 231 13.88 16.76 6.40
C GLY A 231 13.26 15.71 7.35
N GLY A 232 12.35 14.88 6.87
CA GLY A 232 11.62 13.88 7.67
C GLY A 232 10.32 14.39 8.28
N MET A 233 9.93 15.62 7.99
CA MET A 233 8.73 16.30 8.50
C MET A 233 7.77 16.62 7.36
N THR A 234 6.48 16.73 7.67
CA THR A 234 5.45 17.11 6.70
C THR A 234 5.49 18.62 6.41
N THR A 235 5.17 18.95 5.16
CA THR A 235 5.11 20.35 4.68
C THR A 235 3.69 20.91 4.59
N GLY A 236 2.67 20.09 4.83
CA GLY A 236 1.27 20.42 4.58
C GLY A 236 0.80 20.12 3.15
N MET A 237 1.73 19.90 2.21
CA MET A 237 1.40 19.40 0.88
C MET A 237 0.90 17.94 0.94
N PRO A 238 0.19 17.45 -0.09
CA PRO A 238 -0.21 16.05 -0.14
C PRO A 238 0.97 15.11 0.08
N LEU A 239 0.77 14.12 0.94
CA LEU A 239 1.76 13.07 1.16
C LEU A 239 1.56 11.98 0.13
N VAL A 240 2.54 11.81 -0.77
CA VAL A 240 2.46 10.93 -1.92
C VAL A 240 3.43 9.77 -1.77
N CYS A 241 2.93 8.54 -1.76
CA CYS A 241 3.73 7.32 -1.78
C CYS A 241 3.30 6.42 -2.94
N ARG A 242 4.23 5.65 -3.51
CA ARG A 242 3.98 4.59 -4.49
C ARG A 242 4.58 3.30 -3.98
N VAL A 243 3.81 2.20 -4.04
CA VAL A 243 4.19 0.90 -3.49
C VAL A 243 3.99 -0.18 -4.53
N SER A 244 5.06 -0.94 -4.81
CA SER A 244 5.03 -2.02 -5.81
C SER A 244 5.01 -3.39 -5.15
N PHE A 245 4.12 -4.23 -5.60
CA PHE A 245 3.90 -5.59 -5.13
C PHE A 245 4.39 -6.59 -6.16
N LYS A 246 5.11 -7.62 -5.71
CA LYS A 246 5.45 -8.75 -6.55
C LYS A 246 4.21 -9.57 -6.92
N PRO A 247 4.25 -10.36 -7.99
CA PRO A 247 3.24 -11.37 -8.28
C PRO A 247 3.03 -12.33 -7.10
N THR A 248 1.83 -12.85 -6.95
CA THR A 248 1.52 -13.84 -5.92
C THR A 248 2.30 -15.13 -6.17
N SER A 249 3.01 -15.63 -5.17
CA SER A 249 3.85 -16.83 -5.31
C SER A 249 3.06 -18.14 -5.44
N SER A 250 1.79 -18.16 -5.02
CA SER A 250 0.94 -19.35 -5.06
C SER A 250 0.19 -19.39 -6.39
N ILE A 251 0.83 -19.91 -7.42
CA ILE A 251 0.25 -20.11 -8.75
C ILE A 251 0.07 -21.61 -9.04
N ALA A 252 -0.78 -21.94 -10.00
CA ALA A 252 -1.07 -23.34 -10.36
C ALA A 252 -0.22 -23.84 -11.54
N LEU A 253 0.55 -22.97 -12.19
CA LEU A 253 1.56 -23.39 -13.16
C LEU A 253 2.63 -24.25 -12.49
N PRO A 254 3.10 -25.32 -13.15
CA PRO A 254 4.22 -26.12 -12.67
C PRO A 254 5.49 -25.29 -12.53
N GLN A 255 6.22 -25.50 -11.44
CA GLN A 255 7.47 -24.79 -11.16
C GLN A 255 8.48 -25.75 -10.53
N ASP A 256 9.76 -25.54 -10.80
CA ASP A 256 10.82 -26.25 -10.09
C ASP A 256 10.85 -25.80 -8.62
N SER A 257 10.90 -26.76 -7.71
CA SER A 257 10.97 -26.52 -6.28
C SER A 257 11.58 -27.70 -5.52
N VAL A 258 11.48 -27.63 -4.20
CA VAL A 258 11.95 -28.69 -3.32
C VAL A 258 10.89 -29.03 -2.27
N ARG A 259 11.02 -30.18 -1.65
CA ARG A 259 10.42 -30.46 -0.34
C ARG A 259 11.26 -29.82 0.76
N LYS A 260 10.75 -29.81 1.98
CA LYS A 260 11.48 -29.22 3.12
C LYS A 260 12.76 -29.98 3.50
N ASP A 261 12.89 -31.24 3.10
CA ASP A 261 14.09 -32.05 3.21
C ASP A 261 15.06 -31.90 2.01
N LEU A 262 14.75 -30.93 1.11
CA LEU A 262 15.55 -30.57 -0.09
C LEU A 262 15.48 -31.59 -1.24
N GLU A 263 14.54 -32.54 -1.20
CA GLU A 263 14.23 -33.34 -2.38
C GLU A 263 13.69 -32.45 -3.51
N GLU A 264 14.29 -32.50 -4.68
CA GLU A 264 13.86 -31.75 -5.88
C GLU A 264 12.53 -32.28 -6.41
N ILE A 265 11.59 -31.38 -6.71
CA ILE A 265 10.27 -31.71 -7.23
C ILE A 265 9.83 -30.73 -8.30
N GLU A 266 8.94 -31.18 -9.19
CA GLU A 266 8.05 -30.28 -9.93
C GLU A 266 6.88 -29.95 -9.00
N TYR A 267 6.87 -28.69 -8.50
CA TYR A 267 5.79 -28.19 -7.66
C TYR A 267 4.59 -27.81 -8.51
N ARG A 268 3.41 -28.21 -8.07
CA ARG A 268 2.13 -27.76 -8.62
C ARG A 268 1.14 -27.57 -7.48
N LEU A 269 0.50 -26.39 -7.42
CA LEU A 269 -0.51 -26.12 -6.39
C LEU A 269 -1.73 -27.04 -6.61
N GLN A 270 -1.98 -27.96 -5.68
CA GLN A 270 -3.06 -28.94 -5.79
C GLN A 270 -4.40 -28.37 -5.38
N LYS A 271 -4.44 -27.58 -4.31
CA LYS A 271 -5.65 -26.96 -3.75
C LYS A 271 -5.32 -25.59 -3.19
N GLY A 272 -6.28 -24.68 -3.23
CA GLY A 272 -6.17 -23.36 -2.63
C GLY A 272 -6.71 -22.27 -3.54
N ARG A 273 -6.90 -21.09 -2.95
CA ARG A 273 -7.19 -19.86 -3.68
C ARG A 273 -5.86 -19.14 -3.91
N HIS A 274 -5.65 -18.66 -5.12
CA HIS A 274 -4.62 -17.67 -5.39
C HIS A 274 -5.26 -16.39 -5.92
N ASP A 275 -4.72 -15.26 -5.52
CA ASP A 275 -5.10 -13.98 -6.07
C ASP A 275 -4.21 -13.71 -7.29
N PRO A 276 -4.77 -13.55 -8.48
CA PRO A 276 -3.97 -13.29 -9.68
C PRO A 276 -3.26 -11.93 -9.61
N CYS A 277 -3.77 -10.99 -8.81
CA CYS A 277 -3.15 -9.69 -8.59
C CYS A 277 -3.44 -9.20 -7.17
N LEU A 278 -2.41 -9.12 -6.33
CA LEU A 278 -2.56 -8.72 -4.91
C LEU A 278 -2.98 -7.25 -4.77
N GLY A 279 -2.56 -6.38 -5.68
CA GLY A 279 -2.85 -4.95 -5.65
C GLY A 279 -4.33 -4.62 -5.54
N VAL A 280 -5.19 -5.43 -6.14
CA VAL A 280 -6.66 -5.26 -6.07
C VAL A 280 -7.17 -5.15 -4.62
N ARG A 281 -6.46 -5.75 -3.66
CA ARG A 281 -6.87 -5.79 -2.24
C ARG A 281 -5.92 -5.03 -1.30
N ALA A 282 -4.82 -4.50 -1.81
CA ALA A 282 -3.77 -3.94 -0.98
C ALA A 282 -4.07 -2.51 -0.53
N GLY A 283 -4.90 -1.77 -1.25
CA GLY A 283 -5.13 -0.34 -1.05
C GLY A 283 -5.54 0.00 0.37
N VAL A 284 -6.57 -0.64 0.91
CA VAL A 284 -7.06 -0.40 2.28
C VAL A 284 -5.97 -0.62 3.35
N THR A 285 -5.06 -1.57 3.13
CA THR A 285 -3.96 -1.82 4.06
C THR A 285 -2.90 -0.71 3.98
N LEU A 286 -2.59 -0.22 2.78
CA LEU A 286 -1.67 0.90 2.59
C LEU A 286 -2.21 2.18 3.23
N GLU A 287 -3.48 2.50 2.98
CA GLU A 287 -4.18 3.63 3.59
C GLU A 287 -4.16 3.55 5.12
N SER A 288 -4.40 2.36 5.66
CA SER A 288 -4.41 2.11 7.11
C SER A 288 -3.03 2.31 7.73
N ARG A 289 -1.98 1.80 7.11
CA ARG A 289 -0.59 1.97 7.58
C ARG A 289 -0.14 3.42 7.49
N LEU A 290 -0.48 4.11 6.41
CA LEU A 290 -0.21 5.54 6.27
C LEU A 290 -0.90 6.34 7.39
N ALA A 291 -2.18 6.04 7.67
CA ALA A 291 -2.93 6.68 8.75
C ALA A 291 -2.30 6.46 10.14
N ILE A 292 -1.87 5.23 10.43
CA ILE A 292 -1.22 4.90 11.70
C ILE A 292 0.06 5.71 11.88
N GLU A 293 0.90 5.80 10.85
CA GLU A 293 2.17 6.55 10.96
C GLU A 293 1.93 8.07 11.07
N LEU A 294 0.94 8.62 10.37
CA LEU A 294 0.54 10.01 10.52
C LEU A 294 0.01 10.29 11.93
N MET A 295 -0.89 9.45 12.45
CA MET A 295 -1.40 9.61 13.80
C MET A 295 -0.29 9.52 14.85
N ASN A 296 0.62 8.56 14.72
CA ASN A 296 1.79 8.45 15.60
C ASN A 296 2.63 9.74 15.57
N ALA A 297 2.87 10.31 14.38
CA ALA A 297 3.61 11.55 14.25
C ALA A 297 2.90 12.74 14.90
N VAL A 298 1.57 12.84 14.75
CA VAL A 298 0.73 13.86 15.43
C VAL A 298 0.87 13.73 16.96
N LEU A 299 0.66 12.53 17.50
CA LEU A 299 0.73 12.30 18.96
C LEU A 299 2.13 12.59 19.50
N MET A 300 3.18 12.26 18.77
CA MET A 300 4.55 12.60 19.14
C MET A 300 4.80 14.12 19.11
N HIS A 301 4.27 14.81 18.13
CA HIS A 301 4.37 16.27 18.02
C HIS A 301 3.68 16.93 19.21
N GLN A 302 2.45 16.54 19.54
CA GLN A 302 1.71 17.04 20.70
C GLN A 302 2.43 16.78 22.02
N ALA A 303 3.01 15.59 22.20
CA ALA A 303 3.70 15.21 23.43
C ALA A 303 4.99 16.01 23.70
N ARG A 304 5.58 16.65 22.68
CA ARG A 304 6.86 17.38 22.79
C ARG A 304 6.72 18.89 22.89
N ARG A 305 5.55 19.44 22.64
CA ARG A 305 5.34 20.89 22.57
C ARG A 305 4.49 21.37 23.74
N VAL A 306 4.83 22.56 24.24
CA VAL A 306 3.99 23.29 25.17
C VAL A 306 2.76 23.89 24.46
N ASP A 307 2.98 24.36 23.23
CA ASP A 307 1.95 24.75 22.27
C ASP A 307 1.66 23.59 21.32
N THR A 308 0.51 22.95 21.44
CA THR A 308 0.13 21.75 20.73
C THR A 308 -0.70 22.00 19.49
N ASP A 309 -1.08 23.24 19.23
CA ASP A 309 -2.06 23.57 18.18
C ASP A 309 -1.45 24.07 16.87
N ASN A 310 -0.12 24.14 16.82
CA ASN A 310 0.59 24.60 15.62
C ASN A 310 0.87 23.44 14.65
N PHE A 311 0.01 23.30 13.65
CA PHE A 311 0.12 22.32 12.56
C PHE A 311 0.13 22.97 11.17
N GLU A 312 0.36 24.29 11.10
CA GLU A 312 0.40 25.04 9.86
C GLU A 312 1.80 25.60 9.62
N LEU A 313 2.20 25.65 8.35
CA LEU A 313 3.48 26.18 7.92
C LEU A 313 3.30 27.50 7.16
N PHE A 314 2.17 27.69 6.43
CA PHE A 314 1.84 28.86 5.64
C PHE A 314 0.45 29.40 5.98
#